data_af096f64b156f9f3419eb125f298d3ea
#
_entry.id   af096f64b156f9f3419eb125f298d3ea
#
_cell.length_a   1.000
_cell.length_b   1.000
_cell.length_c   1.000
_cell.angle_alpha   90.00
_cell.angle_beta   90.00
_cell.angle_gamma   90.00
#
_symmetry.space_group_name_H-M   'P 1'
#
loop_
_entity.id
_entity.type
_entity.pdbx_description
1 polymer ?
#
loop_
_entity_poly.entity_id
_entity_poly.type
_entity_poly.pdbx_seq_one_letter_code
_entity_poly.pdbx_strand_id
1 'polypeptide(L)'
;MTPGEATLRVLLIDSNVYFVKRMTEALKKEGFEVLHHPVASYALTMIEWSPPDIILCATELREMGAFEIVPMLRNDPKTVNTPLMALGNSVEKGPLEAYRAGCDDYIDRRRNPADIAAHVRSFLRSSRHGFQSTEMLTTAETSLSGNLAHMDLPGIIQMLDQGRQTGALHINAGEIDAVMFFGGGEIQHAECGKLVGDEAVIQIIKDCQQTGIGSYKLVTGTVANQRTVHRRATDLLMDAMREFDESQRQTAESELP
;
A
#
# COMPACT_ATOMS: atom_id res chain seq x y z
N MET A 1 -27.36 -8.14 -2.82
CA MET A 1 -27.05 -6.94 -2.03
C MET A 1 -27.32 -7.27 -0.57
N THR A 2 -26.31 -7.52 0.19
CA THR A 2 -26.40 -7.71 1.64
C THR A 2 -26.65 -6.35 2.30
N PRO A 3 -27.64 -6.21 3.20
CA PRO A 3 -27.93 -4.94 3.87
C PRO A 3 -26.85 -4.69 4.94
N GLY A 4 -26.02 -3.66 4.79
CA GLY A 4 -25.12 -3.19 5.83
C GLY A 4 -23.76 -2.66 5.41
N GLU A 5 -23.31 -2.74 4.16
CA GLU A 5 -22.05 -2.14 3.76
C GLU A 5 -22.24 -0.63 3.51
N ALA A 6 -21.61 0.20 4.35
CA ALA A 6 -21.55 1.64 4.11
C ALA A 6 -20.89 1.90 2.75
N THR A 7 -21.53 2.72 1.93
CA THR A 7 -21.01 3.10 0.60
C THR A 7 -19.71 3.89 0.79
N LEU A 8 -18.62 3.41 0.19
CA LEU A 8 -17.31 4.05 0.27
C LEU A 8 -17.27 5.33 -0.55
N ARG A 9 -16.69 6.38 0.00
CA ARG A 9 -16.55 7.69 -0.62
C ARG A 9 -15.16 7.91 -1.20
N VAL A 10 -15.13 8.28 -2.47
CA VAL A 10 -13.92 8.67 -3.21
C VAL A 10 -13.97 10.16 -3.47
N LEU A 11 -12.95 10.89 -3.05
CA LEU A 11 -12.75 12.28 -3.45
C LEU A 11 -11.82 12.33 -4.67
N LEU A 12 -12.34 12.77 -5.82
CA LEU A 12 -11.58 12.93 -7.05
C LEU A 12 -11.21 14.42 -7.23
N ILE A 13 -9.91 14.72 -7.25
CA ILE A 13 -9.38 16.07 -7.44
C ILE A 13 -8.67 16.13 -8.78
N ASP A 14 -9.34 16.67 -9.79
CA ASP A 14 -8.83 16.72 -11.16
C ASP A 14 -9.57 17.80 -11.96
N SER A 15 -8.86 18.57 -12.76
CA SER A 15 -9.41 19.66 -13.57
C SER A 15 -9.83 19.21 -14.99
N ASN A 16 -9.50 18.00 -15.41
CA ASN A 16 -9.85 17.49 -16.74
C ASN A 16 -11.26 16.91 -16.76
N VAL A 17 -12.20 17.66 -17.29
CA VAL A 17 -13.62 17.32 -17.33
C VAL A 17 -13.91 15.96 -18.00
N TYR A 18 -13.18 15.62 -19.07
CA TYR A 18 -13.37 14.34 -19.77
C TYR A 18 -12.90 13.16 -18.93
N PHE A 19 -11.76 13.28 -18.30
CA PHE A 19 -11.24 12.26 -17.40
C PHE A 19 -12.18 12.08 -16.21
N VAL A 20 -12.56 13.18 -15.56
CA VAL A 20 -13.46 13.19 -14.39
C VAL A 20 -14.78 12.50 -14.71
N LYS A 21 -15.41 12.80 -15.85
CA LYS A 21 -16.66 12.16 -16.24
C LYS A 21 -16.51 10.64 -16.35
N ARG A 22 -15.52 10.17 -17.10
CA ARG A 22 -15.25 8.73 -17.30
C ARG A 22 -14.86 8.02 -15.99
N MET A 23 -14.05 8.68 -15.18
CA MET A 23 -13.59 8.14 -13.91
C MET A 23 -14.75 8.03 -12.91
N THR A 24 -15.60 9.06 -12.82
CA THR A 24 -16.79 9.05 -11.98
C THR A 24 -17.76 7.92 -12.39
N GLU A 25 -17.96 7.71 -13.67
CA GLU A 25 -18.81 6.60 -14.17
C GLU A 25 -18.22 5.23 -13.79
N ALA A 26 -16.90 5.05 -13.92
CA ALA A 26 -16.21 3.82 -13.57
C ALA A 26 -16.27 3.54 -12.05
N LEU A 27 -15.98 4.54 -11.23
CA LEU A 27 -16.04 4.42 -9.76
C LEU A 27 -17.47 4.12 -9.27
N LYS A 28 -18.49 4.77 -9.86
CA LYS A 28 -19.89 4.48 -9.51
C LYS A 28 -20.31 3.05 -9.89
N LYS A 29 -19.82 2.50 -11.01
CA LYS A 29 -20.06 1.10 -11.38
C LYS A 29 -19.46 0.14 -10.37
N GLU A 30 -18.32 0.51 -9.78
CA GLU A 30 -17.68 -0.21 -8.68
C GLU A 30 -18.38 0.02 -7.32
N GLY A 31 -19.47 0.81 -7.25
CA GLY A 31 -20.27 1.03 -6.05
C GLY A 31 -19.73 2.11 -5.11
N PHE A 32 -18.86 3.00 -5.60
CA PHE A 32 -18.39 4.14 -4.83
C PHE A 32 -19.34 5.34 -4.91
N GLU A 33 -19.45 6.10 -3.83
CA GLU A 33 -19.91 7.47 -3.85
C GLU A 33 -18.74 8.38 -4.26
N VAL A 34 -18.92 9.22 -5.29
CA VAL A 34 -17.84 10.04 -5.83
C VAL A 34 -18.14 11.51 -5.59
N LEU A 35 -17.26 12.14 -4.82
CA LEU A 35 -17.16 13.58 -4.67
C LEU A 35 -16.09 14.09 -5.63
N HIS A 36 -16.32 15.20 -6.30
CA HIS A 36 -15.35 15.76 -7.25
C HIS A 36 -15.18 17.25 -7.01
N HIS A 37 -13.93 17.70 -7.06
CA HIS A 37 -13.59 19.12 -7.18
C HIS A 37 -12.38 19.34 -8.09
N PRO A 38 -12.41 20.35 -8.99
CA PRO A 38 -11.31 20.63 -9.90
C PRO A 38 -10.16 21.41 -9.26
N VAL A 39 -10.36 21.95 -8.05
CA VAL A 39 -9.40 22.82 -7.34
C VAL A 39 -9.10 22.23 -5.97
N ALA A 40 -7.82 22.10 -5.68
CA ALA A 40 -7.33 21.43 -4.49
C ALA A 40 -7.71 22.12 -3.17
N SER A 41 -7.61 23.44 -3.10
CA SER A 41 -7.94 24.21 -1.89
C SER A 41 -9.39 24.02 -1.45
N TYR A 42 -10.33 23.96 -2.40
CA TYR A 42 -11.72 23.65 -2.09
C TYR A 42 -11.93 22.18 -1.71
N ALA A 43 -11.19 21.27 -2.35
CA ALA A 43 -11.25 19.85 -2.00
C ALA A 43 -10.81 19.61 -0.56
N LEU A 44 -9.76 20.28 -0.09
CA LEU A 44 -9.31 20.21 1.32
C LEU A 44 -10.41 20.68 2.28
N THR A 45 -11.12 21.76 1.96
CA THR A 45 -12.26 22.21 2.77
C THR A 45 -13.39 21.17 2.80
N MET A 46 -13.65 20.46 1.69
CA MET A 46 -14.65 19.38 1.65
C MET A 46 -14.29 18.22 2.58
N ILE A 47 -13.02 17.88 2.74
CA ILE A 47 -12.54 16.80 3.60
C ILE A 47 -12.91 17.07 5.06
N GLU A 48 -12.87 18.31 5.53
CA GLU A 48 -13.23 18.67 6.90
C GLU A 48 -14.70 18.37 7.23
N TRP A 49 -15.59 18.55 6.24
CA TRP A 49 -17.04 18.36 6.40
C TRP A 49 -17.50 16.95 6.07
N SER A 50 -16.82 16.30 5.13
CA SER A 50 -17.21 15.00 4.61
C SER A 50 -15.95 14.18 4.27
N PRO A 51 -15.31 13.57 5.29
CA PRO A 51 -14.08 12.83 5.09
C PRO A 51 -14.30 11.67 4.10
N PRO A 52 -13.46 11.56 3.06
CA PRO A 52 -13.51 10.45 2.11
C PRO A 52 -12.79 9.21 2.67
N ASP A 53 -13.13 8.04 2.13
CA ASP A 53 -12.40 6.80 2.40
C ASP A 53 -11.08 6.73 1.61
N ILE A 54 -10.97 7.47 0.49
CA ILE A 54 -9.77 7.60 -0.33
C ILE A 54 -9.82 8.87 -1.19
N ILE A 55 -8.64 9.42 -1.47
CA ILE A 55 -8.45 10.59 -2.33
C ILE A 55 -7.71 10.15 -3.59
N LEU A 56 -8.26 10.48 -4.76
CA LEU A 56 -7.60 10.40 -6.05
C LEU A 56 -7.25 11.82 -6.50
N CYS A 57 -5.99 12.18 -6.60
CA CYS A 57 -5.56 13.53 -6.90
C CYS A 57 -4.62 13.58 -8.10
N ALA A 58 -4.90 14.44 -9.07
CA ALA A 58 -3.99 14.69 -10.18
C ALA A 58 -2.66 15.29 -9.67
N THR A 59 -1.55 14.83 -10.24
CA THR A 59 -0.21 15.38 -9.93
C THR A 59 -0.04 16.81 -10.41
N GLU A 60 -0.73 17.16 -11.50
CA GLU A 60 -0.65 18.47 -12.14
C GLU A 60 -1.99 19.18 -12.06
N LEU A 61 -2.12 20.12 -11.15
CA LEU A 61 -3.23 21.05 -11.02
C LEU A 61 -2.70 22.49 -11.02
N ARG A 62 -3.61 23.46 -11.28
CA ARG A 62 -3.19 24.88 -11.40
C ARG A 62 -2.62 25.47 -10.10
N GLU A 63 -3.13 25.05 -8.95
CA GLU A 63 -2.72 25.58 -7.66
C GLU A 63 -1.78 24.62 -6.94
N MET A 64 -2.25 23.45 -6.62
CA MET A 64 -1.53 22.40 -5.87
C MET A 64 -1.93 21.04 -6.42
N GLY A 65 -0.95 20.21 -6.80
CA GLY A 65 -1.15 18.82 -7.20
C GLY A 65 -1.11 17.86 -6.01
N ALA A 66 -1.11 16.58 -6.32
CA ALA A 66 -1.07 15.52 -5.30
C ALA A 66 0.14 15.65 -4.37
N PHE A 67 1.31 16.02 -4.92
CA PHE A 67 2.57 16.06 -4.18
C PHE A 67 2.64 17.21 -3.16
N GLU A 68 1.91 18.30 -3.40
CA GLU A 68 1.79 19.43 -2.46
C GLU A 68 0.70 19.21 -1.43
N ILE A 69 -0.36 18.47 -1.79
CA ILE A 69 -1.51 18.22 -0.89
C ILE A 69 -1.16 17.17 0.16
N VAL A 70 -0.47 16.08 -0.24
CA VAL A 70 -0.27 14.95 0.65
C VAL A 70 0.50 15.29 1.93
N PRO A 71 1.55 16.14 1.94
CA PRO A 71 2.18 16.56 3.19
C PRO A 71 1.23 17.31 4.14
N MET A 72 0.28 18.07 3.59
CA MET A 72 -0.74 18.75 4.41
C MET A 72 -1.66 17.75 5.10
N LEU A 73 -2.12 16.73 4.36
CA LEU A 73 -2.97 15.66 4.90
C LEU A 73 -2.25 14.83 5.96
N ARG A 74 -0.94 14.59 5.79
CA ARG A 74 -0.14 13.81 6.75
C ARG A 74 0.16 14.58 8.05
N ASN A 75 0.08 15.90 8.02
CA ASN A 75 0.27 16.76 9.19
C ASN A 75 -1.03 16.99 9.99
N ASP A 76 -2.20 16.64 9.46
CA ASP A 76 -3.48 16.78 10.18
C ASP A 76 -3.91 15.42 10.76
N PRO A 77 -4.10 15.31 12.10
CA PRO A 77 -4.53 14.07 12.76
C PRO A 77 -5.83 13.49 12.22
N LYS A 78 -6.71 14.29 11.62
CA LYS A 78 -7.99 13.84 11.05
C LYS A 78 -7.82 13.13 9.70
N THR A 79 -6.79 13.49 8.94
CA THR A 79 -6.57 13.04 7.57
C THR A 79 -5.29 12.22 7.37
N VAL A 80 -4.45 12.11 8.41
CA VAL A 80 -3.17 11.40 8.36
C VAL A 80 -3.29 9.97 7.83
N ASN A 81 -4.40 9.29 8.14
CA ASN A 81 -4.68 7.92 7.70
C ASN A 81 -5.56 7.85 6.44
N THR A 82 -5.97 8.98 5.86
CA THR A 82 -6.76 8.97 4.62
C THR A 82 -5.85 8.65 3.44
N PRO A 83 -6.06 7.52 2.74
CA PRO A 83 -5.22 7.16 1.61
C PRO A 83 -5.33 8.18 0.47
N LEU A 84 -4.19 8.51 -0.15
CA LEU A 84 -4.11 9.35 -1.33
C LEU A 84 -3.34 8.65 -2.44
N MET A 85 -4.00 8.45 -3.57
CA MET A 85 -3.38 7.98 -4.80
C MET A 85 -3.15 9.14 -5.77
N ALA A 86 -1.92 9.29 -6.23
CA ALA A 86 -1.57 10.30 -7.22
C ALA A 86 -1.92 9.82 -8.64
N LEU A 87 -2.59 10.66 -9.41
CA LEU A 87 -2.94 10.41 -10.81
C LEU A 87 -2.01 11.23 -11.71
N GLY A 88 -1.07 10.60 -12.39
CA GLY A 88 -0.08 11.29 -13.22
C GLY A 88 0.10 10.69 -14.60
N ASN A 89 0.89 11.36 -15.43
CA ASN A 89 1.18 10.97 -16.80
C ASN A 89 2.61 10.43 -17.00
N SER A 90 3.48 10.52 -15.99
CA SER A 90 4.87 10.07 -16.05
C SER A 90 5.01 8.68 -15.44
N VAL A 91 5.42 7.69 -16.24
CA VAL A 91 5.62 6.31 -15.79
C VAL A 91 6.98 6.13 -15.12
N GLU A 92 7.99 6.90 -15.54
CA GLU A 92 9.37 6.73 -15.06
C GLU A 92 9.64 7.45 -13.74
N LYS A 93 9.20 8.71 -13.63
CA LYS A 93 9.49 9.56 -12.46
C LYS A 93 8.32 9.69 -11.49
N GLY A 94 7.11 9.62 -12.01
CA GLY A 94 5.89 9.85 -11.24
C GLY A 94 5.73 8.94 -10.01
N PRO A 95 5.92 7.63 -10.11
CA PRO A 95 5.83 6.74 -8.96
C PRO A 95 6.81 7.12 -7.84
N LEU A 96 8.08 7.35 -8.17
CA LEU A 96 9.10 7.70 -7.19
C LEU A 96 8.83 9.05 -6.51
N GLU A 97 8.38 10.05 -7.28
CA GLU A 97 8.00 11.36 -6.74
C GLU A 97 6.77 11.28 -5.84
N ALA A 98 5.76 10.50 -6.23
CA ALA A 98 4.57 10.26 -5.44
C ALA A 98 4.89 9.66 -4.07
N TYR A 99 5.72 8.64 -4.05
CA TYR A 99 6.14 8.00 -2.81
C TYR A 99 6.98 8.92 -1.93
N ARG A 100 7.91 9.68 -2.51
CA ARG A 100 8.70 10.69 -1.77
C ARG A 100 7.82 11.77 -1.15
N ALA A 101 6.73 12.14 -1.80
CA ALA A 101 5.78 13.09 -1.28
C ALA A 101 4.91 12.50 -0.14
N GLY A 102 4.79 11.16 -0.05
CA GLY A 102 3.98 10.47 0.96
C GLY A 102 2.62 9.99 0.43
N CYS A 103 2.45 9.90 -0.90
CA CYS A 103 1.28 9.25 -1.50
C CYS A 103 1.32 7.74 -1.22
N ASP A 104 0.14 7.13 -1.08
CA ASP A 104 0.02 5.69 -0.84
C ASP A 104 0.16 4.89 -2.13
N ASP A 105 -0.15 5.50 -3.28
CA ASP A 105 0.02 4.88 -4.59
C ASP A 105 0.12 5.92 -5.71
N TYR A 106 0.59 5.46 -6.88
CA TYR A 106 0.66 6.24 -8.10
C TYR A 106 0.00 5.49 -9.26
N ILE A 107 -0.91 6.14 -9.95
CA ILE A 107 -1.66 5.56 -11.06
C ILE A 107 -1.38 6.34 -12.35
N ASP A 108 -0.98 5.62 -13.39
CA ASP A 108 -0.92 6.21 -14.74
C ASP A 108 -2.34 6.57 -15.21
N ARG A 109 -2.60 7.85 -15.33
CA ARG A 109 -3.87 8.42 -15.74
C ARG A 109 -4.35 8.00 -17.13
N ARG A 110 -3.44 7.50 -17.98
CA ARG A 110 -3.75 7.00 -19.33
C ARG A 110 -4.38 5.63 -19.33
N ARG A 111 -4.32 4.90 -18.21
CA ARG A 111 -4.99 3.59 -18.06
C ARG A 111 -6.50 3.72 -18.25
N ASN A 112 -7.13 2.60 -18.56
CA ASN A 112 -8.59 2.55 -18.66
C ASN A 112 -9.21 2.92 -17.29
N PRO A 113 -10.18 3.85 -17.22
CA PRO A 113 -10.85 4.20 -15.97
C PRO A 113 -11.47 3.03 -15.22
N ALA A 114 -11.90 1.97 -15.91
CA ALA A 114 -12.41 0.77 -15.27
C ALA A 114 -11.32 0.02 -14.50
N ASP A 115 -10.09 -0.05 -15.07
CA ASP A 115 -8.95 -0.70 -14.40
C ASP A 115 -8.49 0.13 -13.20
N ILE A 116 -8.52 1.46 -13.31
CA ILE A 116 -8.24 2.36 -12.18
C ILE A 116 -9.26 2.15 -11.06
N ALA A 117 -10.54 2.10 -11.39
CA ALA A 117 -11.60 1.90 -10.40
C ALA A 117 -11.51 0.53 -9.70
N ALA A 118 -11.18 -0.53 -10.44
CA ALA A 118 -10.93 -1.86 -9.89
C ALA A 118 -9.70 -1.86 -8.97
N HIS A 119 -8.63 -1.14 -9.35
CA HIS A 119 -7.43 -0.98 -8.53
C HIS A 119 -7.74 -0.25 -7.21
N VAL A 120 -8.49 0.85 -7.25
CA VAL A 120 -8.96 1.58 -6.05
C VAL A 120 -9.76 0.65 -5.13
N ARG A 121 -10.64 -0.17 -5.69
CA ARG A 121 -11.41 -1.15 -4.90
C ARG A 121 -10.52 -2.21 -4.26
N SER A 122 -9.57 -2.75 -5.02
CA SER A 122 -8.61 -3.74 -4.50
C SER A 122 -7.80 -3.16 -3.35
N PHE A 123 -7.27 -1.96 -3.52
CA PHE A 123 -6.51 -1.25 -2.49
C PHE A 123 -7.32 -1.05 -1.19
N LEU A 124 -8.56 -0.56 -1.30
CA LEU A 124 -9.42 -0.35 -0.13
C LEU A 124 -9.84 -1.67 0.54
N ARG A 125 -9.97 -2.75 -0.23
CA ARG A 125 -10.22 -4.08 0.34
C ARG A 125 -9.02 -4.57 1.13
N SER A 126 -7.81 -4.50 0.58
CA SER A 126 -6.57 -4.89 1.26
C SER A 126 -6.38 -4.07 2.55
N SER A 127 -6.61 -2.76 2.48
CA SER A 127 -6.56 -1.88 3.65
C SER A 127 -7.62 -2.24 4.72
N ARG A 128 -8.79 -2.74 4.33
CA ARG A 128 -9.87 -3.12 5.26
C ARG A 128 -9.73 -4.55 5.79
N HIS A 129 -9.23 -5.50 5.00
CA HIS A 129 -9.04 -6.88 5.46
C HIS A 129 -7.88 -6.99 6.46
N GLY A 130 -6.88 -6.10 6.39
CA GLY A 130 -5.93 -5.91 7.48
C GLY A 130 -6.58 -5.39 8.79
N PHE A 131 -7.78 -4.81 8.71
CA PHE A 131 -8.52 -4.28 9.87
C PHE A 131 -9.59 -5.24 10.44
N GLN A 132 -10.08 -6.22 9.66
CA GLN A 132 -11.19 -7.08 10.11
C GLN A 132 -10.77 -8.31 10.91
N SER A 133 -9.48 -8.61 11.02
CA SER A 133 -9.01 -9.71 11.86
C SER A 133 -8.74 -9.33 13.31
N THR A 134 -9.02 -8.07 13.70
CA THR A 134 -8.79 -7.65 15.09
C THR A 134 -9.85 -6.62 15.53
N GLU A 135 -11.09 -7.05 15.73
CA GLU A 135 -11.92 -6.43 16.77
C GLU A 135 -11.37 -6.90 18.12
N MET A 136 -10.67 -6.04 18.75
CA MET A 136 -10.46 -5.74 20.16
C MET A 136 -9.05 -5.25 20.40
N LEU A 137 -8.95 -4.00 20.72
CA LEU A 137 -8.22 -3.36 21.80
C LEU A 137 -7.76 -1.96 21.40
N THR A 138 -8.43 -1.01 21.96
CA THR A 138 -8.06 0.40 22.12
C THR A 138 -6.74 0.54 22.84
N THR A 139 -5.73 1.14 22.18
CA THR A 139 -4.81 2.14 22.78
C THR A 139 -3.85 2.62 21.68
N ALA A 140 -3.47 3.90 21.73
CA ALA A 140 -2.64 4.61 20.78
C ALA A 140 -1.37 3.82 20.40
N GLU A 141 -1.34 3.21 19.21
CA GLU A 141 -0.23 2.40 18.74
C GLU A 141 0.51 3.13 17.62
N THR A 142 1.80 3.28 17.85
CA THR A 142 2.76 3.82 16.89
C THR A 142 2.85 2.86 15.70
N SER A 143 2.14 3.13 14.63
CA SER A 143 2.24 2.34 13.41
C SER A 143 3.43 2.86 12.57
N LEU A 144 4.43 2.01 12.35
CA LEU A 144 5.48 2.27 11.38
C LEU A 144 4.95 1.89 10.01
N SER A 145 4.92 2.84 9.08
CA SER A 145 4.55 2.59 7.69
C SER A 145 5.52 3.29 6.75
N GLY A 146 5.70 2.74 5.57
CA GLY A 146 6.62 3.29 4.59
C GLY A 146 6.53 2.58 3.25
N ASN A 147 7.48 2.92 2.37
CA ASN A 147 7.60 2.33 1.06
C ASN A 147 8.86 1.48 0.96
N LEU A 148 8.74 0.31 0.32
CA LEU A 148 9.85 -0.61 0.07
C LEU A 148 10.92 -0.04 -0.87
N ALA A 149 10.60 1.01 -1.64
CA ALA A 149 11.59 1.71 -2.46
C ALA A 149 12.58 2.55 -1.63
N HIS A 150 12.24 2.89 -0.39
CA HIS A 150 13.11 3.67 0.51
C HIS A 150 13.83 2.83 1.55
N MET A 151 13.20 1.74 1.95
CA MET A 151 13.77 0.79 2.89
C MET A 151 13.37 -0.60 2.41
N ASP A 152 14.34 -1.37 1.97
CA ASP A 152 14.12 -2.73 1.50
C ASP A 152 13.61 -3.64 2.64
N LEU A 153 12.91 -4.70 2.28
CA LEU A 153 12.34 -5.61 3.26
C LEU A 153 13.38 -6.24 4.19
N PRO A 154 14.59 -6.63 3.73
CA PRO A 154 15.67 -7.04 4.62
C PRO A 154 16.02 -6.02 5.70
N GLY A 155 16.13 -4.74 5.33
CA GLY A 155 16.40 -3.65 6.27
C GLY A 155 15.30 -3.47 7.30
N ILE A 156 14.02 -3.59 6.88
CA ILE A 156 12.87 -3.55 7.79
C ILE A 156 12.93 -4.71 8.79
N ILE A 157 13.16 -5.93 8.31
CA ILE A 157 13.28 -7.13 9.17
C ILE A 157 14.39 -6.95 10.19
N GLN A 158 15.58 -6.47 9.78
CA GLN A 158 16.69 -6.22 10.68
C GLN A 158 16.38 -5.13 11.72
N MET A 159 15.69 -4.06 11.32
CA MET A 159 15.27 -3.00 12.23
C MET A 159 14.29 -3.54 13.29
N LEU A 160 13.34 -4.38 12.89
CA LEU A 160 12.37 -4.98 13.80
C LEU A 160 13.02 -5.98 14.76
N ASP A 161 14.01 -6.75 14.29
CA ASP A 161 14.81 -7.67 15.09
C ASP A 161 15.64 -6.92 16.13
N GLN A 162 16.43 -5.92 15.73
CA GLN A 162 17.25 -5.10 16.63
C GLN A 162 16.41 -4.33 17.66
N GLY A 163 15.25 -3.79 17.21
CA GLY A 163 14.30 -3.08 18.07
C GLY A 163 13.46 -4.00 18.95
N ARG A 164 13.60 -5.33 18.83
CA ARG A 164 12.77 -6.35 19.51
C ARG A 164 11.28 -6.05 19.42
N GLN A 165 10.87 -5.59 18.24
CA GLN A 165 9.48 -5.18 18.01
C GLN A 165 8.55 -6.39 17.99
N THR A 166 7.32 -6.16 18.46
CA THR A 166 6.23 -7.14 18.39
C THR A 166 5.07 -6.50 17.62
N GLY A 167 4.59 -7.18 16.59
CA GLY A 167 3.52 -6.67 15.74
C GLY A 167 3.35 -7.47 14.46
N ALA A 168 2.36 -7.07 13.66
CA ALA A 168 2.11 -7.60 12.33
C ALA A 168 2.61 -6.61 11.27
N LEU A 169 3.54 -7.04 10.44
CA LEU A 169 4.04 -6.30 9.29
C LEU A 169 3.23 -6.71 8.06
N HIS A 170 2.35 -5.85 7.62
CA HIS A 170 1.63 -6.00 6.36
C HIS A 170 2.48 -5.47 5.22
N ILE A 171 2.54 -6.21 4.12
CA ILE A 171 3.36 -5.91 2.95
C ILE A 171 2.46 -6.00 1.73
N ASN A 172 2.45 -4.93 0.94
CA ASN A 172 1.76 -4.87 -0.34
C ASN A 172 2.76 -4.48 -1.42
N ALA A 173 3.07 -5.40 -2.34
CA ALA A 173 4.03 -5.19 -3.41
C ALA A 173 3.50 -5.77 -4.73
N GLY A 174 2.92 -4.92 -5.58
CA GLY A 174 2.30 -5.34 -6.84
C GLY A 174 1.05 -6.17 -6.64
N GLU A 175 1.09 -7.45 -7.02
CA GLU A 175 -0.01 -8.41 -6.80
C GLU A 175 0.08 -9.15 -5.45
N ILE A 176 1.10 -8.85 -4.66
CA ILE A 176 1.40 -9.55 -3.41
C ILE A 176 0.75 -8.80 -2.26
N ASP A 177 -0.09 -9.51 -1.53
CA ASP A 177 -0.60 -9.13 -0.22
C ASP A 177 -0.12 -10.17 0.79
N ALA A 178 0.76 -9.75 1.68
CA ALA A 178 1.43 -10.64 2.61
C ALA A 178 1.49 -10.05 4.02
N VAL A 179 1.59 -10.92 5.01
CA VAL A 179 1.73 -10.51 6.40
C VAL A 179 2.82 -11.33 7.10
N MET A 180 3.66 -10.66 7.89
CA MET A 180 4.62 -11.27 8.79
C MET A 180 4.36 -10.83 10.23
N PHE A 181 4.28 -11.77 11.14
CA PHE A 181 4.11 -11.50 12.57
C PHE A 181 5.43 -11.63 13.29
N PHE A 182 5.75 -10.58 14.02
CA PHE A 182 6.97 -10.49 14.84
C PHE A 182 6.64 -10.61 16.32
N GLY A 183 7.45 -11.35 17.05
CA GLY A 183 7.38 -11.43 18.50
C GLY A 183 8.77 -11.26 19.10
N GLY A 184 9.00 -10.14 19.81
CA GLY A 184 10.30 -9.80 20.35
C GLY A 184 11.42 -9.66 19.32
N GLY A 185 11.08 -9.26 18.09
CA GLY A 185 11.97 -9.12 16.94
C GLY A 185 12.05 -10.36 16.03
N GLU A 186 11.70 -11.54 16.51
CA GLU A 186 11.73 -12.77 15.71
C GLU A 186 10.46 -12.92 14.86
N ILE A 187 10.60 -13.38 13.62
CA ILE A 187 9.44 -13.75 12.79
C ILE A 187 8.84 -15.03 13.39
N GLN A 188 7.59 -14.96 13.80
CA GLN A 188 6.86 -16.10 14.39
C GLN A 188 5.93 -16.78 13.39
N HIS A 189 5.33 -15.99 12.49
CA HIS A 189 4.40 -16.48 11.51
C HIS A 189 4.45 -15.61 10.25
N ALA A 190 4.21 -16.18 9.08
CA ALA A 190 4.10 -15.44 7.83
C ALA A 190 3.08 -16.11 6.90
N GLU A 191 2.37 -15.29 6.13
CA GLU A 191 1.41 -15.72 5.11
C GLU A 191 1.62 -14.90 3.83
N CYS A 192 1.63 -15.61 2.69
CA CYS A 192 1.69 -15.01 1.37
C CYS A 192 0.86 -15.86 0.39
N GLY A 193 -0.33 -15.41 0.05
CA GLY A 193 -1.27 -16.15 -0.77
C GLY A 193 -1.64 -17.50 -0.15
N LYS A 194 -1.10 -18.61 -0.68
CA LYS A 194 -1.31 -19.97 -0.15
C LYS A 194 -0.14 -20.49 0.67
N LEU A 195 0.97 -19.75 0.69
CA LEU A 195 2.17 -20.15 1.42
C LEU A 195 2.11 -19.66 2.86
N VAL A 196 2.64 -20.47 3.77
CA VAL A 196 2.67 -20.18 5.22
C VAL A 196 4.03 -20.55 5.79
N GLY A 197 4.50 -19.78 6.78
CA GLY A 197 5.74 -20.06 7.50
C GLY A 197 7.01 -19.70 6.73
N ASP A 198 8.03 -20.55 6.81
CA ASP A 198 9.37 -20.29 6.23
C ASP A 198 9.30 -20.06 4.71
N GLU A 199 8.49 -20.83 4.00
CA GLU A 199 8.29 -20.70 2.55
C GLU A 199 7.62 -19.35 2.19
N ALA A 200 6.66 -18.90 3.00
CA ALA A 200 6.03 -17.61 2.81
C ALA A 200 7.03 -16.46 2.97
N VAL A 201 7.91 -16.52 3.99
CA VAL A 201 8.95 -15.50 4.21
C VAL A 201 9.89 -15.41 3.01
N ILE A 202 10.39 -16.55 2.52
CA ILE A 202 11.30 -16.61 1.36
C ILE A 202 10.61 -16.00 0.13
N GLN A 203 9.35 -16.39 -0.13
CA GLN A 203 8.60 -15.87 -1.27
C GLN A 203 8.37 -14.36 -1.18
N ILE A 204 7.96 -13.86 -0.02
CA ILE A 204 7.75 -12.41 0.19
C ILE A 204 9.02 -11.61 -0.09
N ILE A 205 10.19 -12.09 0.40
CA ILE A 205 11.46 -11.41 0.18
C ILE A 205 11.81 -11.38 -1.31
N LYS A 206 11.68 -12.51 -2.00
CA LYS A 206 11.96 -12.62 -3.46
C LYS A 206 11.08 -11.68 -4.26
N ASP A 207 9.80 -11.68 -4.00
CA ASP A 207 8.83 -10.87 -4.72
C ASP A 207 9.05 -9.37 -4.47
N CYS A 208 9.35 -8.97 -3.24
CA CYS A 208 9.70 -7.59 -2.92
C CYS A 208 10.99 -7.13 -3.61
N GLN A 209 11.99 -8.02 -3.72
CA GLN A 209 13.23 -7.74 -4.44
C GLN A 209 12.99 -7.61 -5.95
N GLN A 210 12.14 -8.45 -6.51
CA GLN A 210 11.84 -8.43 -7.94
C GLN A 210 11.02 -7.20 -8.34
N THR A 211 10.06 -6.81 -7.50
CA THR A 211 9.16 -5.69 -7.78
C THR A 211 9.82 -4.35 -7.48
N GLY A 212 10.67 -4.27 -6.45
CA GLY A 212 11.37 -3.05 -6.01
C GLY A 212 10.44 -1.91 -5.57
N ILE A 213 9.13 -2.12 -5.63
CA ILE A 213 8.09 -1.12 -5.34
C ILE A 213 7.01 -1.79 -4.50
N GLY A 214 6.64 -1.13 -3.40
CA GLY A 214 5.58 -1.61 -2.52
C GLY A 214 5.47 -0.77 -1.27
N SER A 215 4.44 -1.02 -0.48
CA SER A 215 4.24 -0.38 0.81
C SER A 215 4.26 -1.42 1.94
N TYR A 216 4.66 -0.97 3.10
CA TYR A 216 4.57 -1.77 4.32
C TYR A 216 3.92 -0.98 5.45
N LYS A 217 3.27 -1.71 6.36
CA LYS A 217 2.67 -1.16 7.57
C LYS A 217 2.87 -2.14 8.72
N LEU A 218 3.53 -1.69 9.77
CA LEU A 218 3.64 -2.43 11.02
C LEU A 218 2.51 -2.00 11.97
N VAL A 219 1.72 -2.95 12.42
CA VAL A 219 0.75 -2.78 13.50
C VAL A 219 1.36 -3.38 14.76
N THR A 220 1.83 -2.52 15.66
CA THR A 220 2.48 -2.95 16.91
C THR A 220 1.49 -3.60 17.87
N GLY A 221 1.98 -4.50 18.72
CA GLY A 221 1.15 -5.20 19.73
C GLY A 221 0.36 -6.39 19.20
N THR A 222 0.28 -6.60 17.90
CA THR A 222 -0.40 -7.75 17.29
C THR A 222 0.51 -8.97 17.35
N VAL A 223 0.02 -10.07 17.93
CA VAL A 223 0.78 -11.34 18.05
C VAL A 223 0.18 -12.42 17.16
N ALA A 224 1.02 -13.32 16.69
CA ALA A 224 0.57 -14.48 15.94
C ALA A 224 -0.17 -15.47 16.85
N ASN A 225 -1.24 -16.07 16.35
CA ASN A 225 -1.97 -17.12 17.05
C ASN A 225 -1.23 -18.48 17.03
N GLN A 226 -0.27 -18.61 16.12
CA GLN A 226 0.51 -19.84 15.93
C GLN A 226 1.94 -19.49 15.48
N ARG A 227 2.89 -20.35 15.78
CA ARG A 227 4.26 -20.22 15.27
C ARG A 227 4.43 -21.17 14.10
N THR A 228 4.72 -20.63 12.92
CA THR A 228 4.97 -21.40 11.69
C THR A 228 6.35 -21.12 11.09
N VAL A 229 7.02 -20.08 11.56
CA VAL A 229 8.40 -19.78 11.20
C VAL A 229 9.31 -20.30 12.30
N HIS A 230 10.22 -21.22 11.92
CA HIS A 230 11.09 -21.94 12.84
C HIS A 230 12.57 -21.57 12.67
N ARG A 231 12.91 -20.99 11.53
CA ARG A 231 14.26 -20.57 11.20
C ARG A 231 14.48 -19.10 11.58
N ARG A 232 15.75 -18.72 11.74
CA ARG A 232 16.10 -17.32 11.99
C ARG A 232 15.88 -16.46 10.77
N ALA A 233 15.49 -15.21 10.97
CA ALA A 233 15.30 -14.26 9.89
C ALA A 233 16.53 -14.13 8.98
N THR A 234 17.73 -14.14 9.54
CA THR A 234 19.00 -14.09 8.80
C THR A 234 19.17 -15.27 7.85
N ASP A 235 18.82 -16.48 8.27
CA ASP A 235 18.96 -17.69 7.46
C ASP A 235 17.96 -17.68 6.30
N LEU A 236 16.73 -17.23 6.56
CA LEU A 236 15.68 -17.08 5.55
C LEU A 236 16.02 -15.98 4.53
N LEU A 237 16.62 -14.88 5.00
CA LEU A 237 17.11 -13.81 4.13
C LEU A 237 18.21 -14.30 3.19
N MET A 238 19.18 -15.07 3.72
CA MET A 238 20.28 -15.63 2.90
C MET A 238 19.74 -16.61 1.83
N ASP A 239 18.81 -17.47 2.20
CA ASP A 239 18.23 -18.41 1.24
C ASP A 239 17.40 -17.67 0.17
N ALA A 240 16.59 -16.70 0.56
CA ALA A 240 15.80 -15.91 -0.37
C ALA A 240 16.70 -15.15 -1.38
N MET A 241 17.78 -14.54 -0.91
CA MET A 241 18.74 -13.83 -1.78
C MET A 241 19.45 -14.78 -2.73
N ARG A 242 19.86 -15.96 -2.25
CA ARG A 242 20.49 -16.99 -3.10
C ARG A 242 19.54 -17.47 -4.18
N GLU A 243 18.31 -17.80 -3.82
CA GLU A 243 17.29 -18.23 -4.80
C GLU A 243 16.94 -17.13 -5.81
N PHE A 244 16.93 -15.88 -5.37
CA PHE A 244 16.73 -14.73 -6.25
C PHE A 244 17.87 -14.61 -7.26
N ASP A 245 19.13 -14.67 -6.81
CA ASP A 245 20.32 -14.61 -7.69
C ASP A 245 20.37 -15.78 -8.69
N GLU A 246 19.99 -16.98 -8.25
CA GLU A 246 19.93 -18.16 -9.13
C GLU A 246 18.84 -17.98 -10.20
N SER A 247 17.68 -17.44 -9.83
CA SER A 247 16.59 -17.18 -10.78
C SER A 247 16.98 -16.14 -11.84
N GLN A 248 17.71 -15.09 -11.45
CA GLN A 248 18.20 -14.05 -12.36
C GLN A 248 19.23 -14.60 -13.35
N ARG A 249 20.11 -15.50 -12.92
CA ARG A 249 21.10 -16.16 -13.81
C ARG A 249 20.43 -17.05 -14.85
N GLN A 250 19.43 -17.84 -14.46
CA GLN A 250 18.69 -18.69 -15.38
C GLN A 250 17.92 -17.91 -16.43
N THR A 251 17.34 -16.75 -16.04
CA THR A 251 16.67 -15.86 -16.99
C THR A 251 17.66 -15.25 -17.99
N ALA A 252 18.83 -14.81 -17.52
CA ALA A 252 19.87 -14.25 -18.37
C ALA A 252 20.49 -15.28 -19.35
N GLU A 253 20.61 -16.56 -18.95
CA GLU A 253 21.08 -17.64 -19.82
C GLU A 253 20.05 -18.06 -20.86
N SER A 254 18.75 -17.90 -20.58
CA SER A 254 17.68 -18.22 -21.53
C SER A 254 17.43 -17.11 -22.58
N GLU A 255 17.97 -15.92 -22.39
CA GLU A 255 17.88 -14.77 -23.32
C GLU A 255 19.10 -14.61 -24.23
N LEU A 256 20.11 -15.47 -24.10
CA LEU A 256 21.26 -15.50 -25.04
C LEU A 256 20.87 -16.32 -26.27
N PRO A 257 20.96 -15.73 -27.51
CA PRO A 257 20.55 -16.36 -28.75
C PRO A 257 21.48 -17.50 -29.20
#